data_1fcd77d6697e0b295a771184084b17c6
#
_entry.id   1fcd77d6697e0b295a771184084b17c6
#
_cell.length_a   1.000
_cell.length_b   1.000
_cell.length_c   1.000
_cell.angle_alpha   90.00
_cell.angle_beta   90.00
_cell.angle_gamma   90.00
#
_symmetry.space_group_name_H-M   'P 1'
#
loop_
_entity.id
_entity.type
_entity.pdbx_description
1 polymer ?
#
loop_
_entity_poly.entity_id
_entity_poly.type
_entity_poly.pdbx_seq_one_letter_code
_entity_poly.pdbx_strand_id
1 'polypeptide(L)'
;MNEHKLSKVQENKLSTFIDIETVLDRNSSIVTEIPALSVSVLDFKKVISDINTKAVRRNTVRRGASETKTLKRIELENTTVELASALYVFGHKNSDEVIKAIANIPPSLLDRMRDTEVINKANSILNTVTEKADDLTSFGITQTDIARLRSCIENYISSNINKSGSHTESVVITKTLKELFQTGMDILDKEIDRMVDSLQTKEKNFYESYYAVRSVKNFGLRHRKETDLQPQKQD
;
A
#
# COMPACT_ATOMS: atom_id res chain seq x y z
N MET A 1 7.95 13.66 -2.80
CA MET A 1 6.92 12.59 -2.89
C MET A 1 7.14 11.67 -1.70
N ASN A 2 6.17 11.57 -0.77
CA ASN A 2 6.33 10.75 0.44
C ASN A 2 6.26 9.27 0.09
N GLU A 3 7.41 8.64 -0.12
CA GLU A 3 7.52 7.22 -0.49
C GLU A 3 7.27 6.25 0.69
N HIS A 4 7.25 6.76 1.93
CA HIS A 4 7.10 5.96 3.14
C HIS A 4 5.80 6.31 3.86
N LYS A 5 4.67 5.71 3.48
CA LYS A 5 3.41 5.93 4.23
C LYS A 5 3.38 5.12 5.54
N LEU A 6 4.23 5.46 6.48
CA LEU A 6 3.99 5.20 7.90
C LEU A 6 2.78 6.03 8.38
N SER A 7 2.14 5.63 9.45
CA SER A 7 1.18 6.54 10.10
C SER A 7 1.93 7.76 10.62
N LYS A 8 1.25 8.91 10.74
CA LYS A 8 1.87 10.15 11.23
C LYS A 8 2.59 9.96 12.59
N VAL A 9 1.98 9.16 13.46
CA VAL A 9 2.58 8.79 14.76
C VAL A 9 3.87 7.98 14.57
N GLN A 10 3.88 7.04 13.62
CA GLN A 10 5.08 6.26 13.31
C GLN A 10 6.17 7.09 12.64
N GLU A 11 5.80 8.03 11.76
CA GLU A 11 6.74 8.98 11.15
C GLU A 11 7.40 9.86 12.20
N ASN A 12 6.61 10.40 13.14
CA ASN A 12 7.15 11.21 14.25
C ASN A 12 8.09 10.39 15.13
N LYS A 13 7.73 9.14 15.47
CA LYS A 13 8.61 8.25 16.26
C LYS A 13 9.90 7.93 15.51
N LEU A 14 9.82 7.61 14.22
CA LEU A 14 11.00 7.33 13.41
C LEU A 14 11.92 8.55 13.31
N SER A 15 11.36 9.75 13.12
CA SER A 15 12.13 10.99 13.14
C SER A 15 12.85 11.17 14.47
N THR A 16 12.17 10.93 15.60
CA THR A 16 12.79 11.00 16.93
C THR A 16 13.91 9.96 17.08
N PHE A 17 13.72 8.72 16.59
CA PHE A 17 14.76 7.69 16.61
C PHE A 17 16.00 8.10 15.82
N ILE A 18 15.82 8.69 14.64
CA ILE A 18 16.92 9.19 13.80
C ILE A 18 17.64 10.37 14.47
N ASP A 19 16.91 11.27 15.12
CA ASP A 19 17.51 12.38 15.87
C ASP A 19 18.37 11.87 17.04
N ILE A 20 17.88 10.86 17.76
CA ILE A 20 18.63 10.19 18.84
C ILE A 20 19.87 9.49 18.29
N GLU A 21 19.73 8.69 17.21
CA GLU A 21 20.87 8.05 16.54
C GLU A 21 21.94 9.07 16.18
N THR A 22 21.53 10.21 15.63
CA THR A 22 22.45 11.30 15.24
C THR A 22 23.21 11.85 16.44
N VAL A 23 22.56 12.02 17.61
CA VAL A 23 23.23 12.49 18.83
C VAL A 23 24.20 11.43 19.37
N LEU A 24 23.80 10.16 19.36
CA LEU A 24 24.66 9.05 19.78
C LEU A 24 25.90 8.91 18.87
N ASP A 25 25.74 9.11 17.56
CA ASP A 25 26.85 9.08 16.61
C ASP A 25 27.84 10.24 16.78
N ARG A 26 27.33 11.44 17.03
CA ARG A 26 28.20 12.61 17.31
C ARG A 26 29.01 12.44 18.59
N ASN A 27 28.52 11.64 19.52
CA ASN A 27 29.19 11.34 20.79
C ASN A 27 29.74 9.91 20.85
N SER A 28 30.13 9.37 19.70
CA SER A 28 30.59 7.99 19.57
C SER A 28 31.79 7.64 20.46
N SER A 29 32.66 8.58 20.77
CA SER A 29 33.77 8.39 21.75
C SER A 29 33.24 7.99 23.13
N ILE A 30 32.24 8.74 23.64
CA ILE A 30 31.61 8.46 24.94
C ILE A 30 30.86 7.14 24.91
N VAL A 31 30.13 6.89 23.81
CA VAL A 31 29.38 5.63 23.62
C VAL A 31 30.30 4.41 23.63
N THR A 32 31.47 4.50 22.99
CA THR A 32 32.43 3.37 22.92
C THR A 32 33.20 3.12 24.21
N GLU A 33 33.32 4.11 25.08
CA GLU A 33 33.92 3.95 26.42
C GLU A 33 33.07 3.03 27.33
N ILE A 34 31.76 2.88 27.02
CA ILE A 34 30.85 2.02 27.79
C ILE A 34 30.40 0.87 26.89
N PRO A 35 30.98 -0.34 26.99
CA PRO A 35 30.68 -1.45 26.10
C PRO A 35 29.19 -1.82 26.06
N ALA A 36 28.50 -1.79 27.19
CA ALA A 36 27.06 -2.08 27.25
C ALA A 36 26.24 -1.04 26.47
N LEU A 37 26.56 0.26 26.58
CA LEU A 37 25.92 1.32 25.81
C LEU A 37 26.18 1.14 24.31
N SER A 38 27.41 0.80 23.95
CA SER A 38 27.78 0.54 22.55
C SER A 38 26.94 -0.59 21.92
N VAL A 39 26.71 -1.68 22.65
CA VAL A 39 25.86 -2.78 22.20
C VAL A 39 24.40 -2.35 22.02
N SER A 40 23.81 -1.68 23.01
CA SER A 40 22.44 -1.19 22.94
C SER A 40 22.24 -0.17 21.82
N VAL A 41 23.23 0.67 21.53
CA VAL A 41 23.21 1.61 20.39
C VAL A 41 23.24 0.87 19.06
N LEU A 42 24.04 -0.19 18.93
CA LEU A 42 24.05 -1.03 17.72
C LEU A 42 22.71 -1.73 17.48
N ASP A 43 22.11 -2.28 18.55
CA ASP A 43 20.77 -2.91 18.46
C ASP A 43 19.70 -1.87 18.10
N PHE A 44 19.76 -0.68 18.66
CA PHE A 44 18.85 0.41 18.32
C PHE A 44 18.96 0.83 16.85
N LYS A 45 20.18 0.98 16.32
CA LYS A 45 20.45 1.28 14.91
C LYS A 45 19.89 0.19 13.98
N LYS A 46 20.05 -1.08 14.38
CA LYS A 46 19.48 -2.19 13.63
C LYS A 46 17.97 -2.10 13.56
N VAL A 47 17.29 -1.77 14.67
CA VAL A 47 15.84 -1.57 14.69
C VAL A 47 15.41 -0.45 13.74
N ILE A 48 16.13 0.69 13.69
CA ILE A 48 15.86 1.79 12.75
C ILE A 48 15.98 1.31 11.30
N SER A 49 17.05 0.59 10.98
CA SER A 49 17.27 0.01 9.65
C SER A 49 16.15 -0.97 9.24
N ASP A 50 15.73 -1.83 10.17
CA ASP A 50 14.65 -2.80 9.94
C ASP A 50 13.31 -2.11 9.73
N ILE A 51 13.00 -1.06 10.50
CA ILE A 51 11.80 -0.22 10.30
C ILE A 51 11.78 0.37 8.89
N ASN A 52 12.88 0.98 8.45
CA ASN A 52 12.99 1.57 7.12
C ASN A 52 12.78 0.52 6.02
N THR A 53 13.45 -0.62 6.12
CA THR A 53 13.35 -1.72 5.16
C THR A 53 11.91 -2.26 5.06
N LYS A 54 11.25 -2.48 6.20
CA LYS A 54 9.87 -2.97 6.24
C LYS A 54 8.88 -1.93 5.74
N ALA A 55 9.09 -0.63 6.03
CA ALA A 55 8.25 0.45 5.53
C ALA A 55 8.30 0.55 3.99
N VAL A 56 9.49 0.50 3.40
CA VAL A 56 9.68 0.46 1.94
C VAL A 56 8.97 -0.76 1.35
N ARG A 57 9.25 -1.97 1.87
CA ARG A 57 8.65 -3.21 1.35
C ARG A 57 7.12 -3.16 1.38
N ARG A 58 6.51 -2.67 2.47
CA ARG A 58 5.05 -2.56 2.59
C ARG A 58 4.46 -1.71 1.46
N ASN A 59 5.10 -0.59 1.14
CA ASN A 59 4.63 0.31 0.10
C ASN A 59 4.80 -0.30 -1.30
N THR A 60 5.95 -0.91 -1.58
CA THR A 60 6.23 -1.57 -2.86
C THR A 60 5.22 -2.69 -3.14
N VAL A 61 4.97 -3.55 -2.15
CA VAL A 61 4.01 -4.67 -2.26
C VAL A 61 2.61 -4.15 -2.56
N ARG A 62 2.14 -3.10 -1.85
CA ARG A 62 0.80 -2.55 -2.05
C ARG A 62 0.63 -1.84 -3.39
N ARG A 63 1.61 -1.04 -3.81
CA ARG A 63 1.54 -0.26 -5.06
C ARG A 63 1.64 -1.18 -6.27
N GLY A 64 2.63 -2.05 -6.31
CA GLY A 64 2.85 -2.94 -7.44
C GLY A 64 1.64 -3.83 -7.73
N ALA A 65 1.04 -4.44 -6.70
CA ALA A 65 -0.15 -5.26 -6.86
C ALA A 65 -1.38 -4.44 -7.32
N SER A 66 -1.53 -3.21 -6.84
CA SER A 66 -2.64 -2.34 -7.23
C SER A 66 -2.51 -1.85 -8.68
N GLU A 67 -1.31 -1.42 -9.07
CA GLU A 67 -1.02 -0.96 -10.43
C GLU A 67 -1.19 -2.09 -11.45
N THR A 68 -0.63 -3.27 -11.15
CA THR A 68 -0.78 -4.45 -12.02
C THR A 68 -2.26 -4.83 -12.21
N LYS A 69 -3.04 -4.87 -11.14
CA LYS A 69 -4.48 -5.16 -11.23
C LYS A 69 -5.19 -4.13 -12.10
N THR A 70 -4.90 -2.84 -11.93
CA THR A 70 -5.54 -1.76 -12.71
C THR A 70 -5.23 -1.90 -14.19
N LEU A 71 -3.97 -2.16 -14.55
CA LEU A 71 -3.58 -2.36 -15.95
C LEU A 71 -4.27 -3.58 -16.56
N LYS A 72 -4.31 -4.71 -15.83
CA LYS A 72 -4.99 -5.93 -16.29
C LYS A 72 -6.50 -5.76 -16.42
N ARG A 73 -7.12 -4.93 -15.58
CA ARG A 73 -8.53 -4.58 -15.70
C ARG A 73 -8.80 -3.78 -16.97
N ILE A 74 -8.03 -2.74 -17.24
CA ILE A 74 -8.16 -1.92 -18.45
C ILE A 74 -7.98 -2.78 -19.71
N GLU A 75 -6.99 -3.66 -19.73
CA GLU A 75 -6.75 -4.58 -20.85
C GLU A 75 -7.97 -5.51 -21.08
N LEU A 76 -8.54 -6.08 -20.01
CA LEU A 76 -9.73 -6.92 -20.07
C LEU A 76 -10.96 -6.15 -20.58
N GLU A 77 -11.21 -4.96 -20.03
CA GLU A 77 -12.35 -4.11 -20.42
C GLU A 77 -12.28 -3.74 -21.90
N ASN A 78 -11.13 -3.27 -22.36
CA ASN A 78 -10.92 -2.89 -23.76
C ASN A 78 -11.14 -4.08 -24.71
N THR A 79 -10.53 -5.24 -24.41
CA THR A 79 -10.67 -6.44 -25.24
C THR A 79 -12.10 -6.95 -25.23
N THR A 80 -12.80 -6.87 -24.10
CA THR A 80 -14.21 -7.25 -24.00
C THR A 80 -15.10 -6.36 -24.88
N VAL A 81 -14.91 -5.03 -24.82
CA VAL A 81 -15.68 -4.06 -25.62
C VAL A 81 -15.43 -4.26 -27.12
N GLU A 82 -14.18 -4.52 -27.51
CA GLU A 82 -13.78 -4.77 -28.90
C GLU A 82 -14.56 -5.95 -29.49
N LEU A 83 -14.55 -7.12 -28.83
CA LEU A 83 -15.25 -8.30 -29.30
C LEU A 83 -16.78 -8.15 -29.19
N ALA A 84 -17.26 -7.50 -28.13
CA ALA A 84 -18.69 -7.23 -27.96
C ALA A 84 -19.21 -6.33 -29.07
N SER A 85 -18.47 -5.35 -29.55
CA SER A 85 -18.88 -4.46 -30.62
C SER A 85 -19.08 -5.21 -31.95
N ALA A 86 -18.16 -6.09 -32.30
CA ALA A 86 -18.31 -6.93 -33.52
C ALA A 86 -19.46 -7.92 -33.37
N LEU A 87 -19.59 -8.54 -32.19
CA LEU A 87 -20.68 -9.46 -31.87
C LEU A 87 -22.05 -8.76 -31.93
N TYR A 88 -22.15 -7.51 -31.49
CA TYR A 88 -23.37 -6.71 -31.58
C TYR A 88 -23.79 -6.47 -33.02
N VAL A 89 -22.85 -6.14 -33.93
CA VAL A 89 -23.10 -5.95 -35.36
C VAL A 89 -23.54 -7.26 -35.99
N PHE A 90 -22.92 -8.38 -35.62
CA PHE A 90 -23.34 -9.71 -36.06
C PHE A 90 -24.80 -10.00 -35.67
N GLY A 91 -25.16 -9.82 -34.39
CA GLY A 91 -26.52 -10.01 -33.88
C GLY A 91 -27.52 -9.08 -34.56
N HIS A 92 -27.14 -7.84 -34.84
CA HIS A 92 -28.01 -6.91 -35.57
C HIS A 92 -28.29 -7.36 -37.00
N LYS A 93 -27.28 -7.78 -37.75
CA LYS A 93 -27.43 -8.25 -39.14
C LYS A 93 -28.23 -9.54 -39.25
N ASN A 94 -28.15 -10.41 -38.24
CA ASN A 94 -28.86 -11.67 -38.21
C ASN A 94 -30.21 -11.60 -37.45
N SER A 95 -30.64 -10.41 -37.03
CA SER A 95 -31.87 -10.19 -36.24
C SER A 95 -31.90 -11.02 -34.95
N ASP A 96 -30.75 -11.30 -34.36
CA ASP A 96 -30.61 -12.07 -33.13
C ASP A 96 -30.60 -11.11 -31.91
N GLU A 97 -31.78 -10.96 -31.30
CA GLU A 97 -31.97 -10.06 -30.17
C GLU A 97 -31.23 -10.54 -28.90
N VAL A 98 -31.00 -11.86 -28.78
CA VAL A 98 -30.27 -12.42 -27.64
C VAL A 98 -28.79 -12.02 -27.71
N ILE A 99 -28.16 -12.21 -28.86
CA ILE A 99 -26.78 -11.82 -29.09
C ILE A 99 -26.62 -10.31 -28.94
N LYS A 100 -27.55 -9.52 -29.48
CA LYS A 100 -27.52 -8.04 -29.30
C LYS A 100 -27.58 -7.64 -27.84
N ALA A 101 -28.46 -8.27 -27.04
CA ALA A 101 -28.56 -7.96 -25.61
C ALA A 101 -27.31 -8.35 -24.84
N ILE A 102 -26.69 -9.48 -25.15
CA ILE A 102 -25.43 -9.92 -24.55
C ILE A 102 -24.28 -8.93 -24.89
N ALA A 103 -24.22 -8.53 -26.14
CA ALA A 103 -23.12 -7.72 -26.70
C ALA A 103 -23.28 -6.21 -26.51
N ASN A 104 -24.43 -5.72 -26.06
CA ASN A 104 -24.65 -4.30 -25.80
C ASN A 104 -23.92 -3.84 -24.56
N ILE A 105 -22.61 -3.58 -24.70
CA ILE A 105 -21.73 -3.21 -23.62
C ILE A 105 -21.08 -1.84 -23.95
N PRO A 106 -21.66 -0.73 -23.49
CA PRO A 106 -20.96 0.54 -23.59
C PRO A 106 -19.73 0.54 -22.65
N PRO A 107 -18.59 1.16 -23.06
CA PRO A 107 -17.35 1.19 -22.25
C PRO A 107 -17.57 1.68 -20.82
N SER A 108 -18.42 2.70 -20.62
CA SER A 108 -18.74 3.26 -19.31
C SER A 108 -19.49 2.29 -18.38
N LEU A 109 -20.02 1.21 -18.89
CA LEU A 109 -20.71 0.20 -18.10
C LEU A 109 -19.70 -0.67 -17.32
N LEU A 110 -18.64 -1.15 -18.00
CA LEU A 110 -17.61 -1.98 -17.37
C LEU A 110 -16.85 -1.24 -16.28
N ASP A 111 -16.57 0.03 -16.50
CA ASP A 111 -15.86 0.90 -15.55
C ASP A 111 -16.54 0.96 -14.17
N ARG A 112 -17.87 0.88 -14.13
CA ARG A 112 -18.69 0.94 -12.91
C ARG A 112 -18.95 -0.41 -12.25
N MET A 113 -18.66 -1.50 -12.95
CA MET A 113 -18.91 -2.86 -12.47
C MET A 113 -17.88 -3.28 -11.42
N ARG A 114 -18.32 -4.17 -10.52
CA ARG A 114 -17.41 -4.86 -9.61
C ARG A 114 -16.55 -5.86 -10.37
N ASP A 115 -15.39 -6.20 -9.80
CA ASP A 115 -14.43 -7.13 -10.42
C ASP A 115 -15.08 -8.44 -10.91
N THR A 116 -15.94 -9.04 -10.11
CA THR A 116 -16.66 -10.28 -10.44
C THR A 116 -17.65 -10.10 -11.59
N GLU A 117 -18.31 -8.94 -11.65
CA GLU A 117 -19.28 -8.62 -12.70
C GLU A 117 -18.57 -8.42 -14.05
N VAL A 118 -17.42 -7.74 -14.05
CA VAL A 118 -16.57 -7.59 -15.25
C VAL A 118 -16.13 -8.95 -15.78
N ILE A 119 -15.65 -9.83 -14.89
CA ILE A 119 -15.24 -11.21 -15.26
C ILE A 119 -16.42 -11.98 -15.85
N ASN A 120 -17.59 -11.93 -15.22
CA ASN A 120 -18.78 -12.64 -15.69
C ASN A 120 -19.22 -12.11 -17.05
N LYS A 121 -19.18 -10.79 -17.26
CA LYS A 121 -19.55 -10.17 -18.54
C LYS A 121 -18.56 -10.56 -19.63
N ALA A 122 -17.25 -10.52 -19.35
CA ALA A 122 -16.22 -10.95 -20.28
C ALA A 122 -16.35 -12.43 -20.65
N ASN A 123 -16.64 -13.31 -19.69
CA ASN A 123 -16.90 -14.72 -19.95
C ASN A 123 -18.15 -14.93 -20.81
N SER A 124 -19.24 -14.17 -20.60
CA SER A 124 -20.43 -14.23 -21.45
C SER A 124 -20.09 -13.89 -22.90
N ILE A 125 -19.31 -12.84 -23.14
CA ILE A 125 -18.81 -12.49 -24.48
C ILE A 125 -17.92 -13.60 -25.03
N LEU A 126 -16.92 -14.09 -24.23
CA LEU A 126 -16.00 -15.15 -24.65
C LEU A 126 -16.76 -16.42 -25.12
N ASN A 127 -17.76 -16.84 -24.36
CA ASN A 127 -18.56 -18.01 -24.72
C ASN A 127 -19.31 -17.79 -26.06
N THR A 128 -20.00 -16.66 -26.20
CA THR A 128 -20.76 -16.36 -27.42
C THR A 128 -19.87 -16.21 -28.64
N VAL A 129 -18.72 -15.53 -28.54
CA VAL A 129 -17.78 -15.42 -29.68
C VAL A 129 -17.12 -16.76 -30.03
N THR A 130 -16.90 -17.62 -29.02
CA THR A 130 -16.37 -18.98 -29.27
C THR A 130 -17.38 -19.86 -29.98
N GLU A 131 -18.67 -19.81 -29.62
CA GLU A 131 -19.75 -20.55 -30.28
C GLU A 131 -19.99 -20.08 -31.72
N LYS A 132 -19.76 -18.82 -32.01
CA LYS A 132 -19.98 -18.18 -33.32
C LYS A 132 -18.69 -17.86 -34.08
N ALA A 133 -17.58 -18.50 -33.72
CA ALA A 133 -16.24 -18.13 -34.20
C ALA A 133 -16.15 -18.12 -35.77
N ASP A 134 -16.69 -19.11 -36.42
CA ASP A 134 -16.66 -19.23 -37.87
C ASP A 134 -17.44 -18.09 -38.55
N ASP A 135 -18.62 -17.78 -38.04
CA ASP A 135 -19.48 -16.72 -38.55
C ASP A 135 -18.88 -15.32 -38.33
N LEU A 136 -18.13 -15.15 -37.24
CA LEU A 136 -17.55 -13.87 -36.82
C LEU A 136 -16.28 -13.52 -37.58
N THR A 137 -15.67 -14.42 -38.31
CA THR A 137 -14.50 -14.16 -39.15
C THR A 137 -14.76 -13.04 -40.15
N SER A 138 -15.92 -12.99 -40.74
CA SER A 138 -16.36 -11.93 -41.68
C SER A 138 -16.58 -10.57 -40.98
N PHE A 139 -16.65 -10.54 -39.65
CA PHE A 139 -16.78 -9.35 -38.81
C PHE A 139 -15.45 -8.93 -38.18
N GLY A 140 -14.35 -9.54 -38.63
CA GLY A 140 -13.01 -9.20 -38.22
C GLY A 140 -12.55 -9.81 -36.87
N ILE A 141 -13.32 -10.79 -36.34
CA ILE A 141 -12.88 -11.53 -35.14
C ILE A 141 -12.14 -12.79 -35.59
N THR A 142 -10.92 -12.96 -35.10
CA THR A 142 -10.06 -14.11 -35.33
C THR A 142 -9.95 -15.00 -34.10
N GLN A 143 -9.45 -16.23 -34.29
CA GLN A 143 -9.15 -17.14 -33.18
C GLN A 143 -8.10 -16.53 -32.20
N THR A 144 -7.20 -15.67 -32.73
CA THR A 144 -6.23 -14.95 -31.93
C THR A 144 -6.91 -13.96 -30.96
N ASP A 145 -7.97 -13.27 -31.41
CA ASP A 145 -8.70 -12.31 -30.59
C ASP A 145 -9.49 -13.03 -29.49
N ILE A 146 -10.08 -14.19 -29.81
CA ILE A 146 -10.76 -15.06 -28.83
C ILE A 146 -9.76 -15.55 -27.76
N ALA A 147 -8.58 -16.03 -28.19
CA ALA A 147 -7.52 -16.45 -27.29
C ALA A 147 -6.99 -15.29 -26.42
N ARG A 148 -6.89 -14.09 -27.01
CA ARG A 148 -6.51 -12.87 -26.28
C ARG A 148 -7.49 -12.54 -25.17
N LEU A 149 -8.81 -12.56 -25.43
CA LEU A 149 -9.82 -12.32 -24.40
C LEU A 149 -9.73 -13.35 -23.28
N ARG A 150 -9.56 -14.62 -23.59
CA ARG A 150 -9.36 -15.69 -22.60
C ARG A 150 -8.16 -15.41 -21.71
N SER A 151 -7.02 -15.08 -22.31
CA SER A 151 -5.80 -14.73 -21.58
C SER A 151 -5.99 -13.48 -20.69
N CYS A 152 -6.70 -12.45 -21.16
CA CYS A 152 -7.01 -11.26 -20.37
C CYS A 152 -7.85 -11.61 -19.14
N ILE A 153 -8.84 -12.48 -19.26
CA ILE A 153 -9.66 -12.95 -18.11
C ILE A 153 -8.78 -13.68 -17.09
N GLU A 154 -7.96 -14.63 -17.53
CA GLU A 154 -7.06 -15.39 -16.65
C GLU A 154 -6.04 -14.50 -15.95
N ASN A 155 -5.43 -13.57 -16.68
CA ASN A 155 -4.48 -12.61 -16.13
C ASN A 155 -5.13 -11.68 -15.09
N TYR A 156 -6.36 -11.25 -15.36
CA TYR A 156 -7.08 -10.40 -14.41
C TYR A 156 -7.47 -11.16 -13.13
N ILE A 157 -7.96 -12.39 -13.26
CA ILE A 157 -8.24 -13.26 -12.09
C ILE A 157 -6.97 -13.47 -11.25
N SER A 158 -5.85 -13.80 -11.90
CA SER A 158 -4.57 -13.98 -11.23
C SER A 158 -4.11 -12.70 -10.51
N SER A 159 -4.30 -11.53 -11.12
CA SER A 159 -3.96 -10.24 -10.52
C SER A 159 -4.83 -9.93 -9.29
N ASN A 160 -6.09 -10.35 -9.26
CA ASN A 160 -6.97 -10.22 -8.09
C ASN A 160 -6.49 -11.09 -6.92
N ILE A 161 -6.08 -12.33 -7.18
CA ILE A 161 -5.50 -13.25 -6.18
C ILE A 161 -4.20 -12.65 -5.63
N ASN A 162 -3.31 -12.17 -6.49
CA ASN A 162 -2.05 -11.54 -6.10
C ASN A 162 -2.26 -10.28 -5.26
N LYS A 163 -3.27 -9.46 -5.58
CA LYS A 163 -3.62 -8.30 -4.75
C LYS A 163 -4.10 -8.70 -3.36
N SER A 164 -4.87 -9.76 -3.24
CA SER A 164 -5.31 -10.30 -1.95
C SER A 164 -4.13 -10.81 -1.13
N GLY A 165 -3.22 -11.57 -1.73
CA GLY A 165 -1.96 -12.02 -1.10
C GLY A 165 -1.09 -10.86 -0.64
N SER A 166 -0.93 -9.83 -1.47
CA SER A 166 -0.19 -8.62 -1.15
C SER A 166 -0.83 -7.81 0.00
N HIS A 167 -2.16 -7.84 0.11
CA HIS A 167 -2.85 -7.25 1.26
C HIS A 167 -2.51 -7.99 2.54
N THR A 168 -2.57 -9.32 2.54
CA THR A 168 -2.20 -10.18 3.69
C THR A 168 -0.74 -9.94 4.10
N GLU A 169 0.19 -9.92 3.14
CA GLU A 169 1.60 -9.59 3.41
C GLU A 169 1.74 -8.19 4.03
N SER A 170 1.03 -7.21 3.53
CA SER A 170 1.02 -5.84 4.08
C SER A 170 0.51 -5.77 5.52
N VAL A 171 -0.49 -6.58 5.89
CA VAL A 171 -1.00 -6.70 7.27
C VAL A 171 0.08 -7.27 8.18
N VAL A 172 0.76 -8.34 7.76
CA VAL A 172 1.87 -8.93 8.52
C VAL A 172 3.00 -7.92 8.72
N ILE A 173 3.43 -7.23 7.66
CA ILE A 173 4.47 -6.18 7.76
C ILE A 173 4.03 -5.07 8.72
N THR A 174 2.77 -4.68 8.72
CA THR A 174 2.24 -3.65 9.62
C THR A 174 2.33 -4.08 11.08
N LYS A 175 2.07 -5.36 11.38
CA LYS A 175 2.25 -5.92 12.73
C LYS A 175 3.72 -5.90 13.13
N THR A 176 4.60 -6.39 12.26
CA THR A 176 6.06 -6.37 12.48
C THR A 176 6.58 -4.94 12.72
N LEU A 177 6.12 -3.95 11.95
CA LEU A 177 6.48 -2.55 12.18
C LEU A 177 6.07 -2.06 13.57
N LYS A 178 4.87 -2.43 14.05
CA LYS A 178 4.43 -2.08 15.40
C LYS A 178 5.36 -2.69 16.46
N GLU A 179 5.75 -3.94 16.28
CA GLU A 179 6.68 -4.64 17.17
C GLU A 179 8.06 -3.99 17.16
N LEU A 180 8.61 -3.64 15.99
CA LEU A 180 9.90 -2.95 15.86
C LEU A 180 9.89 -1.59 16.54
N PHE A 181 8.84 -0.78 16.38
CA PHE A 181 8.72 0.48 17.10
C PHE A 181 8.66 0.30 18.62
N GLN A 182 8.02 -0.77 19.10
CA GLN A 182 8.00 -1.09 20.52
C GLN A 182 9.38 -1.53 21.00
N THR A 183 10.06 -2.40 20.25
CA THR A 183 11.44 -2.82 20.57
C THR A 183 12.39 -1.62 20.65
N GLY A 184 12.30 -0.69 19.69
CA GLY A 184 13.10 0.53 19.72
C GLY A 184 12.84 1.40 20.96
N MET A 185 11.57 1.56 21.36
CA MET A 185 11.21 2.24 22.60
C MET A 185 11.75 1.52 23.82
N ASP A 186 11.64 0.19 23.86
CA ASP A 186 12.13 -0.63 24.98
C ASP A 186 13.63 -0.53 25.15
N ILE A 187 14.40 -0.53 24.05
CA ILE A 187 15.87 -0.33 24.10
C ILE A 187 16.19 1.07 24.66
N LEU A 188 15.45 2.09 24.21
CA LEU A 188 15.64 3.44 24.75
C LEU A 188 15.32 3.50 26.24
N ASP A 189 14.09 3.09 26.65
CA ASP A 189 13.59 3.29 28.02
C ASP A 189 14.34 2.42 29.05
N LYS A 190 14.74 1.20 28.67
CA LYS A 190 15.29 0.21 29.61
C LYS A 190 16.81 0.16 29.61
N GLU A 191 17.46 0.60 28.54
CA GLU A 191 18.89 0.44 28.35
C GLU A 191 19.58 1.80 28.15
N ILE A 192 19.35 2.47 27.02
CA ILE A 192 20.10 3.68 26.65
C ILE A 192 19.82 4.83 27.62
N ASP A 193 18.55 5.12 27.93
CA ASP A 193 18.18 6.19 28.88
C ASP A 193 18.88 5.97 30.23
N ARG A 194 18.88 4.73 30.74
CA ARG A 194 19.49 4.37 32.02
C ARG A 194 21.01 4.60 32.04
N MET A 195 21.67 4.25 30.93
CA MET A 195 23.12 4.46 30.82
C MET A 195 23.45 5.92 30.62
N VAL A 196 22.66 6.68 29.85
CA VAL A 196 22.85 8.13 29.71
C VAL A 196 22.59 8.87 31.02
N ASP A 197 21.61 8.45 31.83
CA ASP A 197 21.36 9.00 33.17
C ASP A 197 22.60 8.88 34.07
N SER A 198 23.33 7.76 33.99
CA SER A 198 24.56 7.59 34.77
C SER A 198 25.70 8.53 34.38
N LEU A 199 25.62 9.14 33.21
CA LEU A 199 26.61 10.09 32.67
C LEU A 199 26.26 11.54 32.94
N GLN A 200 25.13 11.85 33.56
CA GLN A 200 24.62 13.21 33.78
C GLN A 200 25.68 14.18 34.37
N THR A 201 26.50 13.70 35.32
CA THR A 201 27.51 14.53 35.99
C THR A 201 28.81 14.58 35.21
N LYS A 202 29.21 13.46 34.56
CA LYS A 202 30.51 13.34 33.89
C LYS A 202 30.49 13.92 32.49
N GLU A 203 29.39 13.70 31.76
CA GLU A 203 29.20 14.05 30.34
C GLU A 203 27.96 14.93 30.16
N LYS A 204 27.93 16.06 30.87
CA LYS A 204 26.76 16.95 30.93
C LYS A 204 26.24 17.37 29.53
N ASN A 205 27.14 17.76 28.64
CA ASN A 205 26.77 18.21 27.29
C ASN A 205 26.13 17.09 26.46
N PHE A 206 26.64 15.86 26.61
CA PHE A 206 26.03 14.69 25.95
C PHE A 206 24.63 14.40 26.52
N TYR A 207 24.50 14.36 27.84
CA TYR A 207 23.24 14.19 28.54
C TYR A 207 22.17 15.19 28.09
N GLU A 208 22.50 16.49 28.12
CA GLU A 208 21.57 17.55 27.68
C GLU A 208 21.19 17.42 26.21
N SER A 209 22.16 17.14 25.34
CA SER A 209 21.91 16.93 23.89
C SER A 209 21.02 15.73 23.61
N TYR A 210 21.21 14.63 24.36
CA TYR A 210 20.40 13.42 24.25
C TYR A 210 18.95 13.70 24.65
N TYR A 211 18.71 14.28 25.82
CA TYR A 211 17.35 14.55 26.28
C TYR A 211 16.64 15.67 25.50
N ALA A 212 17.36 16.56 24.86
CA ALA A 212 16.78 17.54 23.95
C ALA A 212 16.05 16.89 22.74
N VAL A 213 16.54 15.74 22.27
CA VAL A 213 15.94 15.01 21.14
C VAL A 213 15.09 13.82 21.58
N ARG A 214 15.17 13.40 22.85
CA ARG A 214 14.48 12.22 23.37
C ARG A 214 12.95 12.37 23.42
N SER A 215 12.44 13.59 23.51
CA SER A 215 11.00 13.84 23.48
C SER A 215 10.44 13.67 22.07
N VAL A 216 9.38 12.84 21.93
CA VAL A 216 8.72 12.62 20.64
C VAL A 216 8.10 13.92 20.13
N LYS A 217 8.58 14.41 18.98
CA LYS A 217 8.05 15.60 18.34
C LYS A 217 6.68 15.31 17.73
N ASN A 218 5.62 15.91 18.28
CA ASN A 218 4.27 15.81 17.73
C ASN A 218 4.06 16.84 16.61
N PHE A 219 4.59 16.60 15.42
CA PHE A 219 4.35 17.45 14.26
C PHE A 219 2.90 17.33 13.78
N GLY A 220 2.10 18.39 14.05
CA GLY A 220 0.80 18.61 13.40
C GLY A 220 -0.40 17.91 14.02
N LEU A 221 -0.45 17.72 15.33
CA LEU A 221 -1.72 17.71 16.03
C LEU A 221 -2.20 19.17 16.09
N ARG A 222 -3.18 19.54 15.24
CA ARG A 222 -3.94 20.76 15.46
C ARG A 222 -4.60 20.63 16.82
N HIS A 223 -4.17 21.44 17.80
CA HIS A 223 -4.98 21.69 18.99
C HIS A 223 -6.34 22.18 18.49
N ARG A 224 -7.39 21.38 18.70
CA ARG A 224 -8.75 21.86 18.57
C ARG A 224 -8.87 22.97 19.63
N LYS A 225 -8.93 24.22 19.18
CA LYS A 225 -9.22 25.32 20.09
C LYS A 225 -10.55 24.98 20.75
N GLU A 226 -10.55 24.87 22.07
CA GLU A 226 -11.74 24.99 22.89
C GLU A 226 -12.24 26.43 22.77
N THR A 227 -12.99 26.69 21.75
CA THR A 227 -13.79 27.91 21.60
C THR A 227 -15.20 27.43 21.31
N ASP A 228 -16.11 27.89 22.15
CA ASP A 228 -17.58 27.82 22.07
C ASP A 228 -18.28 26.80 22.95
N LEU A 229 -18.03 26.92 24.26
CA LEU A 229 -19.09 26.72 25.24
C LEU A 229 -19.50 28.12 25.74
N GLN A 230 -20.30 28.84 24.97
CA GLN A 230 -21.08 29.94 25.52
C GLN A 230 -22.32 29.34 26.22
N PRO A 231 -22.58 29.68 27.48
CA PRO A 231 -23.81 29.28 28.14
C PRO A 231 -24.97 30.08 27.52
N GLN A 232 -25.96 29.36 27.01
CA GLN A 232 -27.26 29.94 26.65
C GLN A 232 -27.86 30.55 27.90
N LYS A 233 -28.02 31.89 27.90
CA LYS A 233 -28.89 32.58 28.87
C LYS A 233 -30.32 32.17 28.56
N GLN A 234 -30.94 31.60 29.56
CA GLN A 234 -32.42 31.52 29.66
C GLN A 234 -32.95 32.93 29.99
N ASP A 235 -33.85 33.39 29.19
CA ASP A 235 -34.91 34.32 29.53
C ASP A 235 -36.27 33.67 29.21
#